data_f3e07307b1c28c818b03bce3f1684bba
#
_entry.id   f3e07307b1c28c818b03bce3f1684bba
#
_cell.length_a   1.000
_cell.length_b   1.000
_cell.length_c   1.000
_cell.angle_alpha   90.00
_cell.angle_beta   90.00
_cell.angle_gamma   90.00
#
_symmetry.space_group_name_H-M   'P 1'
#
loop_
_entity.id
_entity.type
_entity.pdbx_description
1 polymer ?
#
loop_
_entity_poly.entity_id
_entity_poly.type
_entity_poly.pdbx_seq_one_letter_code
_entity_poly.pdbx_strand_id
1 'polypeptide(L)'
;MQCAKPTLIPSDATHATTSVTVTIATKTPGAYLRYTLDGSTPTGGSSGNGTQIAAASEKVSFRVGPREKTLKAIAYKPGLADSSIAEGTYVYESPY
;
A
#
# COMPACT_ATOMS: atom_id res chain seq x y z
N MET A 1 12.94 17.41 -4.45
CA MET A 1 13.27 16.02 -4.18
C MET A 1 11.99 15.24 -3.91
N GLN A 2 11.94 14.00 -4.30
CA GLN A 2 10.72 13.18 -4.21
C GLN A 2 10.98 11.96 -3.31
N CYS A 3 9.96 11.53 -2.57
CA CYS A 3 10.06 10.29 -1.82
C CYS A 3 10.20 9.09 -2.75
N ALA A 4 10.89 8.06 -2.29
CA ALA A 4 11.05 6.83 -3.06
C ALA A 4 9.72 6.08 -3.14
N LYS A 5 9.41 5.56 -4.33
CA LYS A 5 8.21 4.76 -4.54
C LYS A 5 8.20 3.57 -3.58
N PRO A 6 7.10 3.33 -2.85
CA PRO A 6 7.04 2.18 -1.96
C PRO A 6 7.16 0.86 -2.70
N THR A 7 7.66 -0.15 -2.00
CA THR A 7 7.64 -1.52 -2.48
C THR A 7 6.57 -2.30 -1.73
N LEU A 8 5.92 -3.22 -2.43
CA LEU A 8 4.92 -4.11 -1.86
C LEU A 8 5.44 -5.53 -1.94
N ILE A 9 5.42 -6.26 -0.83
CA ILE A 9 5.89 -7.64 -0.78
C ILE A 9 4.83 -8.49 -0.10
N PRO A 10 4.17 -9.40 -0.83
CA PRO A 10 4.28 -9.61 -2.27
C PRO A 10 3.67 -8.47 -3.08
N SER A 11 4.16 -8.24 -4.30
CA SER A 11 3.68 -7.14 -5.13
C SER A 11 2.30 -7.40 -5.73
N ASP A 12 1.97 -8.67 -5.88
CA ASP A 12 0.63 -9.13 -6.23
C ASP A 12 0.54 -10.59 -5.81
N ALA A 13 -0.65 -11.11 -5.71
CA ALA A 13 -0.78 -12.51 -5.28
C ALA A 13 -2.19 -13.03 -5.48
N THR A 14 -2.26 -14.34 -5.72
CA THR A 14 -3.49 -15.11 -5.68
C THR A 14 -3.39 -16.04 -4.48
N HIS A 15 -4.36 -16.00 -3.60
CA HIS A 15 -4.34 -16.75 -2.35
C HIS A 15 -5.53 -17.68 -2.23
N ALA A 16 -5.33 -18.81 -1.57
CA ALA A 16 -6.41 -19.72 -1.21
C ALA A 16 -7.07 -19.31 0.12
N THR A 17 -6.59 -18.24 0.75
CA THR A 17 -7.16 -17.71 1.99
C THR A 17 -7.71 -16.32 1.75
N THR A 18 -8.65 -15.91 2.61
CA THR A 18 -9.28 -14.59 2.47
C THR A 18 -8.44 -13.46 3.06
N SER A 19 -7.36 -13.76 3.77
CA SER A 19 -6.51 -12.75 4.38
C SER A 19 -5.13 -12.75 3.75
N VAL A 20 -4.59 -11.58 3.53
CA VAL A 20 -3.26 -11.36 2.94
C VAL A 20 -2.52 -10.37 3.81
N THR A 21 -1.24 -10.62 4.05
CA THR A 21 -0.35 -9.67 4.71
C THR A 21 0.67 -9.16 3.69
N VAL A 22 0.72 -7.84 3.53
CA VAL A 22 1.62 -7.19 2.58
C VAL A 22 2.55 -6.27 3.37
N THR A 23 3.84 -6.35 3.08
CA THR A 23 4.82 -5.42 3.63
C THR A 23 4.94 -4.23 2.68
N ILE A 24 4.65 -3.03 3.19
CA ILE A 24 4.77 -1.78 2.43
C ILE A 24 5.98 -1.04 2.98
N ALA A 25 6.92 -0.67 2.12
CA ALA A 25 8.14 -0.01 2.57
C ALA A 25 8.63 1.00 1.55
N THR A 26 9.25 2.07 2.03
CA THR A 26 9.92 3.06 1.18
C THR A 26 11.37 3.21 1.64
N LYS A 27 12.25 3.53 0.70
CA LYS A 27 13.67 3.76 1.01
C LYS A 27 13.95 5.16 1.54
N THR A 28 12.96 6.04 1.53
CA THR A 28 13.14 7.40 2.05
C THR A 28 13.09 7.39 3.57
N PRO A 29 14.21 7.72 4.26
CA PRO A 29 14.21 7.71 5.72
C PRO A 29 13.27 8.77 6.29
N GLY A 30 12.54 8.41 7.33
CA GLY A 30 11.63 9.33 8.01
C GLY A 30 10.35 9.63 7.24
N ALA A 31 10.13 8.98 6.11
CA ALA A 31 8.89 9.16 5.36
C ALA A 31 7.75 8.41 6.01
N TYR A 32 6.56 8.85 5.70
CA TYR A 32 5.32 8.15 6.06
C TYR A 32 4.79 7.43 4.85
N LEU A 33 3.93 6.46 5.10
CA LEU A 33 3.25 5.72 4.04
C LEU A 33 1.75 5.95 4.16
N ARG A 34 1.07 5.91 3.03
CA ARG A 34 -0.39 5.95 3.02
C ARG A 34 -0.89 5.02 1.94
N TYR A 35 -1.96 4.29 2.24
CA TYR A 35 -2.45 3.28 1.31
C TYR A 35 -3.96 3.29 1.23
N THR A 36 -4.49 2.77 0.13
CA THR A 36 -5.92 2.56 -0.06
C THR A 36 -6.14 1.12 -0.52
N LEU A 37 -7.34 0.60 -0.25
CA LEU A 37 -7.73 -0.75 -0.63
C LEU A 37 -8.96 -0.76 -1.54
N ASP A 38 -9.48 0.40 -1.88
CA ASP A 38 -10.71 0.54 -2.66
C ASP A 38 -10.45 1.04 -4.09
N GLY A 39 -9.20 1.05 -4.52
CA GLY A 39 -8.84 1.53 -5.84
C GLY A 39 -8.68 3.03 -5.95
N SER A 40 -9.00 3.79 -4.89
CA SER A 40 -8.82 5.24 -4.94
C SER A 40 -7.34 5.59 -4.87
N THR A 41 -7.00 6.80 -5.29
CA THR A 41 -5.61 7.26 -5.30
C THR A 41 -5.23 7.78 -3.93
N PRO A 42 -4.20 7.18 -3.26
CA PRO A 42 -3.72 7.73 -2.01
C PRO A 42 -2.98 9.05 -2.26
N THR A 43 -3.12 10.00 -1.34
CA THR A 43 -2.44 11.28 -1.42
C THR A 43 -1.76 11.58 -0.10
N GLY A 44 -0.65 12.32 -0.14
CA GLY A 44 0.10 12.68 1.05
C GLY A 44 -0.46 13.91 1.76
N GLY A 45 0.22 14.31 2.82
CA GLY A 45 -0.15 15.48 3.58
C GLY A 45 -1.11 15.18 4.72
N SER A 46 -1.44 16.20 5.49
CA SER A 46 -2.24 16.03 6.71
C SER A 46 -3.70 15.69 6.43
N SER A 47 -4.20 16.03 5.25
CA SER A 47 -5.59 15.73 4.87
C SER A 47 -5.64 14.84 3.64
N GLY A 48 -4.61 14.02 3.43
CA GLY A 48 -4.55 13.14 2.29
C GLY A 48 -5.54 11.99 2.36
N ASN A 49 -5.74 11.32 1.23
CA ASN A 49 -6.63 10.20 1.11
C ASN A 49 -5.91 8.90 1.45
N GLY A 50 -6.53 8.05 2.23
CA GLY A 50 -6.01 6.73 2.56
C GLY A 50 -5.65 6.59 4.03
N THR A 51 -5.18 5.40 4.39
CA THR A 51 -4.79 5.06 5.76
C THR A 51 -3.30 5.38 5.95
N GLN A 52 -2.99 6.19 6.95
CA GLN A 52 -1.62 6.59 7.23
C GLN A 52 -0.86 5.53 8.02
N ILE A 53 0.39 5.33 7.64
CA ILE A 53 1.34 4.52 8.39
C ILE A 53 2.48 5.45 8.81
N ALA A 54 2.67 5.62 10.12
CA ALA A 54 3.69 6.53 10.65
C ALA A 54 5.05 5.83 10.74
N ALA A 55 5.44 5.17 9.66
CA ALA A 55 6.71 4.45 9.58
C ALA A 55 7.08 4.27 8.12
N ALA A 56 8.37 4.08 7.85
CA ALA A 56 8.85 3.86 6.49
C ALA A 56 8.67 2.41 6.04
N SER A 57 8.24 1.54 6.93
CA SER A 57 7.98 0.13 6.62
C SER A 57 6.94 -0.41 7.59
N GLU A 58 5.97 -1.15 7.07
CA GLU A 58 4.91 -1.72 7.90
C GLU A 58 4.28 -2.91 7.20
N LYS A 59 3.79 -3.85 7.99
CA LYS A 59 2.99 -4.97 7.48
C LYS A 59 1.52 -4.62 7.64
N VAL A 60 0.78 -4.81 6.56
CA VAL A 60 -0.65 -4.51 6.52
C VAL A 60 -1.40 -5.79 6.18
N SER A 61 -2.36 -6.17 7.00
CA SER A 61 -3.20 -7.34 6.74
C SER A 61 -4.59 -6.88 6.34
N PHE A 62 -5.16 -7.52 5.32
CA PHE A 62 -6.49 -7.17 4.86
C PHE A 62 -7.16 -8.40 4.25
N ARG A 63 -8.47 -8.32 4.11
CA ARG A 63 -9.25 -9.41 3.51
C ARG A 63 -9.38 -9.20 2.02
N VAL A 64 -9.24 -10.31 1.28
CA VAL A 64 -9.29 -10.32 -0.18
C VAL A 64 -10.43 -11.21 -0.59
N GLY A 65 -11.51 -11.12 -0.51
CA GLY A 65 -12.55 -12.02 -0.98
C GLY A 65 -13.93 -11.45 -0.79
N PRO A 66 -14.85 -11.95 -1.56
CA PRO A 66 -14.76 -12.95 -2.62
C PRO A 66 -14.21 -12.39 -3.94
N ARG A 67 -13.72 -11.17 -3.94
CA ARG A 67 -13.21 -10.50 -5.13
C ARG A 67 -11.79 -10.06 -4.94
N GLU A 68 -11.18 -9.57 -6.01
CA GLU A 68 -9.85 -8.99 -5.91
C GLU A 68 -9.88 -7.68 -5.14
N LYS A 69 -8.72 -7.35 -4.58
CA LYS A 69 -8.51 -6.11 -3.86
C LYS A 69 -7.29 -5.42 -4.48
N THR A 70 -7.42 -4.15 -4.81
CA THR A 70 -6.32 -3.36 -5.32
C THR A 70 -5.75 -2.50 -4.20
N LEU A 71 -4.47 -2.72 -3.90
CA LEU A 71 -3.75 -1.93 -2.91
C LEU A 71 -2.93 -0.88 -3.65
N LYS A 72 -3.11 0.38 -3.31
CA LYS A 72 -2.30 1.49 -3.80
C LYS A 72 -1.64 2.16 -2.63
N ALA A 73 -0.36 2.52 -2.77
CA ALA A 73 0.39 3.13 -1.70
C ALA A 73 1.32 4.21 -2.22
N ILE A 74 1.53 5.24 -1.41
CA ILE A 74 2.52 6.28 -1.66
C ILE A 74 3.37 6.49 -0.41
N ALA A 75 4.55 7.05 -0.61
CA ALA A 75 5.36 7.58 0.47
C ALA A 75 5.30 9.10 0.41
N TYR A 76 5.26 9.74 1.57
CA TYR A 76 5.25 11.19 1.63
C TYR A 76 6.04 11.66 2.85
N LYS A 77 6.55 12.87 2.76
CA LYS A 77 7.34 13.48 3.84
C LYS A 77 7.28 14.99 3.68
N PRO A 78 7.12 15.75 4.78
CA PRO A 78 7.15 17.20 4.69
C PRO A 78 8.47 17.68 4.04
N GLY A 79 8.36 18.58 3.09
CA GLY A 79 9.52 19.10 2.37
C GLY A 79 9.90 18.32 1.13
N LEU A 80 9.28 17.16 0.89
CA LEU A 80 9.51 16.35 -0.31
C LEU A 80 8.21 16.17 -1.07
N ALA A 81 8.32 15.95 -2.38
CA ALA A 81 7.16 15.60 -3.18
C ALA A 81 6.73 14.17 -2.87
N ASP A 82 5.43 13.89 -3.00
CA ASP A 82 4.91 12.54 -2.85
C ASP A 82 5.56 11.61 -3.86
N SER A 83 5.71 10.35 -3.47
CA SER A 83 6.25 9.34 -4.37
C SER A 83 5.28 9.01 -5.50
N SER A 84 5.79 8.27 -6.50
CA SER A 84 4.92 7.60 -7.45
C SER A 84 4.08 6.57 -6.70
N ILE A 85 2.93 6.21 -7.29
CA ILE A 85 2.01 5.26 -6.67
C ILE A 85 2.52 3.84 -6.91
N ALA A 86 2.63 3.06 -5.83
CA ALA A 86 2.85 1.62 -5.91
C ALA A 86 1.49 0.95 -5.92
N GLU A 87 1.32 -0.04 -6.78
CA GLU A 87 0.03 -0.72 -6.93
C GLU A 87 0.23 -2.22 -6.97
N GLY A 88 -0.64 -2.96 -6.27
CA GLY A 88 -0.66 -4.41 -6.32
C GLY A 88 -2.08 -4.92 -6.31
N THR A 89 -2.33 -6.00 -7.03
CA THR A 89 -3.63 -6.64 -7.07
C THR A 89 -3.55 -7.97 -6.33
N TYR A 90 -4.48 -8.21 -5.41
CA TYR A 90 -4.52 -9.41 -4.58
C TYR A 90 -5.85 -10.07 -4.78
N VAL A 91 -5.82 -11.35 -5.12
CA VAL A 91 -7.00 -12.10 -5.52
C VAL A 91 -7.19 -13.27 -4.58
N TYR A 92 -8.43 -13.48 -4.14
CA TYR A 92 -8.81 -14.70 -3.44
C TYR A 92 -9.37 -15.68 -4.46
N GLU A 93 -8.79 -16.86 -4.51
CA GLU A 93 -9.25 -17.92 -5.39
C GLU A 93 -9.65 -19.11 -4.54
N SER A 94 -10.93 -19.46 -4.63
CA SER A 94 -11.47 -20.59 -3.87
C SER A 94 -10.80 -21.89 -4.31
N PRO A 95 -10.48 -22.78 -3.35
CA PRO A 95 -9.93 -24.09 -3.71
C PRO A 95 -10.98 -25.06 -4.28
N TYR A 96 -12.23 -24.63 -4.32
CA TYR A 96 -13.32 -25.48 -4.81
C TYR A 96 -13.79 -25.08 -6.19
#